data_031998fb2dbd5484eab4fd1efbc44669
#
_entry.id   031998fb2dbd5484eab4fd1efbc44669
#
_cell.length_a   1.000
_cell.length_b   1.000
_cell.length_c   1.000
_cell.angle_alpha   90.00
_cell.angle_beta   90.00
_cell.angle_gamma   90.00
#
_symmetry.space_group_name_H-M   'P 1'
#
loop_
_entity.id
_entity.type
_entity.pdbx_description
1 polymer ?
#
loop_
_entity_poly.entity_id
_entity_poly.type
_entity_poly.pdbx_seq_one_letter_code
_entity_poly.pdbx_strand_id
1 'polypeptide(L)'
;MEEAKKEHFRRTLRDIKNLPTLPGMVTKLTAMAEDPDTTTEQMGKVISKDHILAAKLLRLVNSAFYGFPQRISSLNNAIILLGFNVIKSLIISASIFEIMEDQDVELWEHSLGCAVVCSVVAKRLGISDPEEISTAGLIHDIGKVAIKMELPEEYELINKMVLEEKVSRFAAERQILGLDHAEVGKWLAKKWNLPNKLIEPISCHHDPRLAKEEQLSSAVVHFGNIVIRGMGYGHGDDKWVPPMSQRAFRLLEISAVDIDEILDEIEDKLWDVKGFSLEIQSEQQAAASENNCNGK
;
A
#
# COMPACT_ATOMS: atom_id res chain seq x y z
N MET A 1 -27.11 -7.70 21.98
CA MET A 1 -26.90 -6.27 21.64
C MET A 1 -25.53 -6.03 20.99
N GLU A 2 -24.47 -6.58 21.55
CA GLU A 2 -23.10 -6.46 21.00
C GLU A 2 -22.93 -7.12 19.64
N GLU A 3 -23.45 -8.33 19.43
CA GLU A 3 -23.37 -9.03 18.13
C GLU A 3 -24.15 -8.30 17.03
N ALA A 4 -25.29 -7.70 17.35
CA ALA A 4 -26.04 -6.89 16.38
C ALA A 4 -25.28 -5.62 15.97
N LYS A 5 -24.49 -5.03 16.89
CA LYS A 5 -23.64 -3.87 16.60
C LYS A 5 -22.48 -4.27 15.69
N LYS A 6 -21.81 -5.38 15.95
CA LYS A 6 -20.73 -5.91 15.10
C LYS A 6 -21.23 -6.28 13.70
N GLU A 7 -22.42 -6.84 13.58
CA GLU A 7 -23.02 -7.12 12.27
C GLU A 7 -23.37 -5.84 11.51
N HIS A 8 -23.79 -4.77 12.21
CA HIS A 8 -23.96 -3.46 11.59
C HIS A 8 -22.67 -2.92 11.03
N PHE A 9 -21.56 -2.96 11.77
CA PHE A 9 -20.25 -2.54 11.28
C PHE A 9 -19.79 -3.34 10.06
N ARG A 10 -19.98 -4.65 10.06
CA ARG A 10 -19.68 -5.50 8.91
C ARG A 10 -20.44 -5.08 7.65
N ARG A 11 -21.73 -4.77 7.78
CA ARG A 11 -22.54 -4.29 6.66
C ARG A 11 -22.05 -2.94 6.16
N THR A 12 -21.83 -1.99 7.05
CA THR A 12 -21.31 -0.66 6.70
C THR A 12 -20.00 -0.77 5.91
N LEU A 13 -19.05 -1.57 6.42
CA LEU A 13 -17.74 -1.76 5.79
C LEU A 13 -17.77 -2.63 4.51
N ARG A 14 -18.77 -3.47 4.31
CA ARG A 14 -18.99 -4.17 3.03
C ARG A 14 -19.61 -3.28 1.96
N ASP A 15 -20.54 -2.44 2.37
CA ASP A 15 -21.33 -1.59 1.48
C ASP A 15 -20.70 -0.19 1.32
N ILE A 16 -19.40 -0.06 1.57
CA ILE A 16 -18.67 1.21 1.51
C ILE A 16 -19.10 2.02 0.29
N LYS A 17 -19.73 3.16 0.55
CA LYS A 17 -20.25 4.06 -0.51
C LYS A 17 -19.36 5.27 -0.72
N ASN A 18 -18.64 5.69 0.33
CA ASN A 18 -17.92 6.96 0.38
C ASN A 18 -16.43 6.84 0.07
N LEU A 19 -15.89 5.61 -0.04
CA LEU A 19 -14.52 5.47 -0.51
C LEU A 19 -14.42 5.91 -1.97
N PRO A 20 -13.40 6.71 -2.29
CA PRO A 20 -13.07 7.00 -3.66
C PRO A 20 -12.99 5.68 -4.43
N THR A 21 -13.85 5.50 -5.42
CA THR A 21 -13.68 4.39 -6.37
C THR A 21 -12.32 4.58 -7.01
N LEU A 22 -11.55 3.50 -7.14
CA LEU A 22 -10.40 3.55 -8.03
C LEU A 22 -10.89 4.19 -9.33
N PRO A 23 -10.25 5.26 -9.82
CA PRO A 23 -10.70 5.95 -11.02
C PRO A 23 -11.00 4.92 -12.12
N GLY A 24 -12.09 5.08 -12.87
CA GLY A 24 -12.44 4.15 -13.94
C GLY A 24 -11.29 3.92 -14.94
N MET A 25 -10.36 4.86 -14.98
CA MET A 25 -9.07 4.78 -15.65
C MET A 25 -8.22 3.61 -15.15
N VAL A 26 -8.10 3.41 -13.82
CA VAL A 26 -7.30 2.32 -13.22
C VAL A 26 -7.88 0.97 -13.62
N THR A 27 -9.19 0.78 -13.49
CA THR A 27 -9.85 -0.45 -13.91
C THR A 27 -9.62 -0.74 -15.40
N LYS A 28 -9.69 0.30 -16.23
CA LYS A 28 -9.44 0.19 -17.68
C LYS A 28 -8.00 -0.19 -17.97
N LEU A 29 -7.02 0.46 -17.32
CA LEU A 29 -5.60 0.20 -17.52
C LEU A 29 -5.19 -1.18 -16.99
N THR A 30 -5.81 -1.64 -15.90
CA THR A 30 -5.62 -2.99 -15.40
C THR A 30 -6.10 -4.03 -16.42
N ALA A 31 -7.29 -3.85 -16.97
CA ALA A 31 -7.81 -4.74 -18.02
C ALA A 31 -6.92 -4.72 -19.29
N MET A 32 -6.42 -3.55 -19.67
CA MET A 32 -5.48 -3.42 -20.80
C MET A 32 -4.15 -4.13 -20.54
N ALA A 33 -3.63 -4.11 -19.30
CA ALA A 33 -2.39 -4.80 -18.96
C ALA A 33 -2.53 -6.34 -18.98
N GLU A 34 -3.73 -6.84 -18.84
CA GLU A 34 -4.06 -8.28 -18.90
C GLU A 34 -4.39 -8.76 -20.31
N ASP A 35 -4.66 -7.84 -21.25
CA ASP A 35 -4.99 -8.14 -22.64
C ASP A 35 -3.69 -8.30 -23.47
N PRO A 36 -3.40 -9.48 -24.03
CA PRO A 36 -2.21 -9.73 -24.83
C PRO A 36 -2.13 -8.92 -26.13
N ASP A 37 -3.26 -8.40 -26.60
CA ASP A 37 -3.33 -7.59 -27.81
C ASP A 37 -3.10 -6.09 -27.54
N THR A 38 -2.97 -5.69 -26.27
CA THR A 38 -2.70 -4.30 -25.89
C THR A 38 -1.28 -3.89 -26.25
N THR A 39 -1.14 -2.77 -26.97
CA THR A 39 0.16 -2.19 -27.29
C THR A 39 0.57 -1.11 -26.28
N THR A 40 1.90 -0.88 -26.16
CA THR A 40 2.46 0.20 -25.32
C THR A 40 1.92 1.58 -25.72
N GLU A 41 1.71 1.80 -27.03
CA GLU A 41 1.16 3.05 -27.57
C GLU A 41 -0.29 3.26 -27.14
N GLN A 42 -1.11 2.20 -27.17
CA GLN A 42 -2.51 2.27 -26.73
C GLN A 42 -2.61 2.60 -25.25
N MET A 43 -1.81 1.94 -24.41
CA MET A 43 -1.76 2.21 -22.97
C MET A 43 -1.27 3.63 -22.68
N GLY A 44 -0.18 4.07 -23.31
CA GLY A 44 0.34 5.43 -23.18
C GLY A 44 -0.68 6.50 -23.57
N LYS A 45 -1.46 6.30 -24.65
CA LYS A 45 -2.54 7.20 -25.07
C LYS A 45 -3.68 7.28 -24.05
N VAL A 46 -3.99 6.17 -23.37
CA VAL A 46 -5.03 6.16 -22.33
C VAL A 46 -4.55 6.91 -21.10
N ILE A 47 -3.34 6.64 -20.62
CA ILE A 47 -2.74 7.32 -19.46
C ILE A 47 -2.58 8.83 -19.72
N SER A 48 -2.13 9.22 -20.91
CA SER A 48 -1.90 10.63 -21.27
C SER A 48 -3.17 11.49 -21.31
N LYS A 49 -4.36 10.89 -21.28
CA LYS A 49 -5.63 11.63 -21.18
C LYS A 49 -5.85 12.21 -19.80
N ASP A 50 -5.24 11.63 -18.78
CA ASP A 50 -5.25 12.13 -17.42
C ASP A 50 -3.86 12.70 -17.10
N HIS A 51 -3.73 14.02 -17.20
CA HIS A 51 -2.45 14.71 -17.01
C HIS A 51 -1.94 14.59 -15.57
N ILE A 52 -2.84 14.50 -14.59
CA ILE A 52 -2.49 14.36 -13.17
C ILE A 52 -1.91 12.97 -12.93
N LEU A 53 -2.61 11.92 -13.35
CA LEU A 53 -2.14 10.55 -13.25
C LEU A 53 -0.81 10.36 -14.01
N ALA A 54 -0.70 10.93 -15.22
CA ALA A 54 0.52 10.87 -16.02
C ALA A 54 1.73 11.50 -15.31
N ALA A 55 1.55 12.68 -14.70
CA ALA A 55 2.59 13.36 -13.95
C ALA A 55 2.99 12.56 -12.69
N LYS A 56 2.02 12.04 -11.91
CA LYS A 56 2.26 11.21 -10.73
C LYS A 56 3.01 9.93 -11.09
N LEU A 57 2.61 9.27 -12.18
CA LEU A 57 3.26 8.07 -12.67
C LEU A 57 4.72 8.33 -13.04
N LEU A 58 5.00 9.40 -13.79
CA LEU A 58 6.37 9.77 -14.14
C LEU A 58 7.19 10.17 -12.91
N ARG A 59 6.57 10.81 -11.91
CA ARG A 59 7.24 11.14 -10.64
C ARG A 59 7.59 9.87 -9.87
N LEU A 60 6.65 8.92 -9.71
CA LEU A 60 6.89 7.64 -9.06
C LEU A 60 7.99 6.85 -9.76
N VAL A 61 7.94 6.73 -11.08
CA VAL A 61 8.96 6.03 -11.88
C VAL A 61 10.35 6.63 -11.67
N ASN A 62 10.46 7.96 -11.55
CA ASN A 62 11.71 8.67 -11.34
C ASN A 62 12.11 8.80 -9.87
N SER A 63 11.32 8.29 -8.94
CA SER A 63 11.70 8.29 -7.53
C SER A 63 12.85 7.31 -7.29
N ALA A 64 13.64 7.58 -6.27
CA ALA A 64 14.71 6.70 -5.83
C ALA A 64 14.20 5.29 -5.46
N PHE A 65 12.92 5.18 -5.11
CA PHE A 65 12.24 3.90 -4.87
C PHE A 65 12.40 2.89 -6.03
N TYR A 66 12.28 3.37 -7.28
CA TYR A 66 12.48 2.51 -8.47
C TYR A 66 13.94 2.48 -8.93
N GLY A 67 14.78 3.44 -8.52
CA GLY A 67 16.24 3.43 -8.67
C GLY A 67 16.72 3.37 -10.11
N PHE A 68 16.00 3.99 -11.06
CA PHE A 68 16.45 4.03 -12.45
C PHE A 68 17.65 4.97 -12.61
N PRO A 69 18.75 4.52 -13.28
CA PRO A 69 19.96 5.31 -13.41
C PRO A 69 19.79 6.54 -14.32
N GLN A 70 18.72 6.58 -15.12
CA GLN A 70 18.43 7.69 -16.02
C GLN A 70 16.97 8.13 -15.86
N ARG A 71 16.74 9.44 -15.89
CA ARG A 71 15.42 10.03 -15.80
C ARG A 71 14.54 9.64 -16.98
N ILE A 72 13.39 9.05 -16.69
CA ILE A 72 12.37 8.68 -17.68
C ILE A 72 11.49 9.89 -17.94
N SER A 73 11.50 10.39 -19.18
CA SER A 73 10.82 11.63 -19.56
C SER A 73 9.48 11.42 -20.27
N SER A 74 9.13 10.19 -20.64
CA SER A 74 7.86 9.91 -21.32
C SER A 74 7.20 8.64 -20.82
N LEU A 75 5.85 8.62 -20.83
CA LEU A 75 5.07 7.44 -20.47
C LEU A 75 5.36 6.25 -21.38
N ASN A 76 5.50 6.46 -22.67
CA ASN A 76 5.83 5.38 -23.61
C ASN A 76 7.16 4.73 -23.27
N ASN A 77 8.18 5.53 -22.93
CA ASN A 77 9.47 5.00 -22.50
C ASN A 77 9.35 4.25 -21.16
N ALA A 78 8.54 4.77 -20.22
CA ALA A 78 8.25 4.07 -18.98
C ALA A 78 7.63 2.69 -19.25
N ILE A 79 6.62 2.61 -20.11
CA ILE A 79 5.94 1.36 -20.43
C ILE A 79 6.88 0.37 -21.14
N ILE A 80 7.72 0.85 -22.07
CA ILE A 80 8.69 0.02 -22.80
C ILE A 80 9.75 -0.55 -21.86
N LEU A 81 10.27 0.27 -20.94
CA LEU A 81 11.35 -0.11 -20.02
C LEU A 81 10.87 -1.00 -18.88
N LEU A 82 9.68 -0.74 -18.36
CA LEU A 82 9.15 -1.37 -17.16
C LEU A 82 8.21 -2.53 -17.45
N GLY A 83 7.59 -2.53 -18.62
CA GLY A 83 6.53 -3.48 -18.97
C GLY A 83 5.17 -3.15 -18.35
N PHE A 84 4.16 -3.85 -18.81
CA PHE A 84 2.76 -3.60 -18.40
C PHE A 84 2.49 -3.88 -16.92
N ASN A 85 3.11 -4.93 -16.35
CA ASN A 85 2.88 -5.29 -14.96
C ASN A 85 3.36 -4.22 -13.98
N VAL A 86 4.54 -3.66 -14.22
CA VAL A 86 5.09 -2.58 -13.38
C VAL A 86 4.24 -1.31 -13.53
N ILE A 87 3.83 -0.97 -14.75
CA ILE A 87 2.96 0.19 -14.98
C ILE A 87 1.60 0.00 -14.30
N LYS A 88 1.02 -1.18 -14.33
CA LYS A 88 -0.22 -1.51 -13.61
C LYS A 88 -0.06 -1.29 -12.09
N SER A 89 1.02 -1.81 -11.51
CA SER A 89 1.34 -1.64 -10.10
C SER A 89 1.52 -0.17 -9.72
N LEU A 90 2.21 0.60 -10.56
CA LEU A 90 2.40 2.05 -10.40
C LEU A 90 1.07 2.83 -10.44
N ILE A 91 0.17 2.46 -11.35
CA ILE A 91 -1.14 3.11 -11.49
C ILE A 91 -1.98 2.84 -10.23
N ILE A 92 -2.00 1.61 -9.74
CA ILE A 92 -2.68 1.26 -8.49
C ILE A 92 -2.08 2.07 -7.33
N SER A 93 -0.76 2.10 -7.22
CA SER A 93 -0.04 2.85 -6.19
C SER A 93 -0.36 4.35 -6.23
N ALA A 94 -0.32 4.97 -7.41
CA ALA A 94 -0.60 6.40 -7.58
C ALA A 94 -2.05 6.76 -7.20
N SER A 95 -3.00 5.87 -7.48
CA SER A 95 -4.43 6.11 -7.18
C SER A 95 -4.73 5.93 -5.69
N ILE A 96 -4.05 4.99 -5.04
CA ILE A 96 -4.21 4.75 -3.60
C ILE A 96 -3.47 5.82 -2.79
N PHE A 97 -2.36 6.35 -3.31
CA PHE A 97 -1.64 7.47 -2.73
C PHE A 97 -2.57 8.63 -2.38
N GLU A 98 -3.40 9.09 -3.32
CA GLU A 98 -4.35 10.17 -3.07
C GLU A 98 -5.30 9.88 -1.90
N ILE A 99 -5.78 8.63 -1.83
CA ILE A 99 -6.72 8.22 -0.77
C ILE A 99 -6.04 8.22 0.60
N MET A 100 -4.77 7.79 0.68
CA MET A 100 -4.05 7.64 1.96
C MET A 100 -3.49 8.97 2.46
N GLU A 101 -2.90 9.78 1.56
CA GLU A 101 -2.23 11.03 1.90
C GLU A 101 -3.19 12.05 2.55
N ASP A 102 -4.40 12.17 2.03
CA ASP A 102 -5.43 13.06 2.59
C ASP A 102 -5.93 12.60 3.97
N GLN A 103 -5.74 11.33 4.32
CA GLN A 103 -6.31 10.76 5.52
C GLN A 103 -5.30 10.61 6.66
N ASP A 104 -4.06 10.20 6.36
CA ASP A 104 -3.08 9.87 7.41
C ASP A 104 -1.65 9.76 6.86
N VAL A 105 -0.84 10.78 7.14
CA VAL A 105 0.56 10.85 6.68
C VAL A 105 1.42 9.73 7.28
N GLU A 106 1.21 9.39 8.56
CA GLU A 106 1.99 8.32 9.22
C GLU A 106 1.66 6.95 8.63
N LEU A 107 0.39 6.70 8.34
CA LEU A 107 -0.04 5.48 7.67
C LEU A 107 0.55 5.39 6.25
N TRP A 108 0.61 6.51 5.55
CA TRP A 108 1.26 6.59 4.25
C TRP A 108 2.75 6.25 4.33
N GLU A 109 3.49 6.87 5.26
CA GLU A 109 4.92 6.60 5.46
C GLU A 109 5.17 5.13 5.81
N HIS A 110 4.37 4.55 6.71
CA HIS A 110 4.41 3.13 7.03
C HIS A 110 4.21 2.24 5.80
N SER A 111 3.18 2.52 5.01
CA SER A 111 2.83 1.75 3.82
C SER A 111 3.92 1.83 2.75
N LEU A 112 4.50 3.01 2.55
CA LEU A 112 5.60 3.22 1.63
C LEU A 112 6.87 2.50 2.10
N GLY A 113 7.18 2.58 3.39
CA GLY A 113 8.29 1.81 3.98
C GLY A 113 8.09 0.31 3.81
N CYS A 114 6.89 -0.20 4.07
CA CYS A 114 6.56 -1.61 3.84
C CYS A 114 6.75 -2.01 2.36
N ALA A 115 6.36 -1.16 1.42
CA ALA A 115 6.58 -1.38 -0.01
C ALA A 115 8.07 -1.46 -0.37
N VAL A 116 8.92 -0.60 0.23
CA VAL A 116 10.38 -0.66 0.06
C VAL A 116 10.92 -2.00 0.52
N VAL A 117 10.59 -2.42 1.75
CA VAL A 117 11.03 -3.72 2.29
C VAL A 117 10.58 -4.87 1.39
N CYS A 118 9.31 -4.85 0.97
CA CYS A 118 8.76 -5.87 0.07
C CYS A 118 9.51 -5.94 -1.25
N SER A 119 9.87 -4.80 -1.85
CA SER A 119 10.65 -4.73 -3.09
C SER A 119 12.04 -5.32 -2.93
N VAL A 120 12.75 -4.94 -1.86
CA VAL A 120 14.11 -5.43 -1.56
C VAL A 120 14.09 -6.95 -1.37
N VAL A 121 13.20 -7.43 -0.50
CA VAL A 121 13.10 -8.87 -0.20
C VAL A 121 12.69 -9.67 -1.44
N ALA A 122 11.69 -9.21 -2.19
CA ALA A 122 11.23 -9.89 -3.39
C ALA A 122 12.31 -10.01 -4.46
N LYS A 123 13.11 -8.96 -4.67
CA LYS A 123 14.26 -8.96 -5.59
C LYS A 123 15.34 -9.94 -5.13
N ARG A 124 15.65 -9.96 -3.83
CA ARG A 124 16.64 -10.87 -3.25
C ARG A 124 16.22 -12.34 -3.37
N LEU A 125 14.95 -12.63 -3.21
CA LEU A 125 14.38 -13.97 -3.41
C LEU A 125 14.22 -14.37 -4.89
N GLY A 126 14.56 -13.48 -5.82
CA GLY A 126 14.44 -13.75 -7.26
C GLY A 126 12.99 -13.93 -7.74
N ILE A 127 12.03 -13.28 -7.06
CA ILE A 127 10.62 -13.34 -7.45
C ILE A 127 10.44 -12.60 -8.77
N SER A 128 9.69 -13.20 -9.70
CA SER A 128 9.55 -12.70 -11.08
C SER A 128 8.96 -11.29 -11.18
N ASP A 129 8.02 -10.95 -10.28
CA ASP A 129 7.27 -9.69 -10.29
C ASP A 129 7.38 -8.97 -8.93
N PRO A 130 8.57 -8.48 -8.53
CA PRO A 130 8.79 -7.87 -7.23
C PRO A 130 7.94 -6.60 -7.02
N GLU A 131 7.56 -5.92 -8.09
CA GLU A 131 6.72 -4.72 -8.08
C GLU A 131 5.28 -5.03 -7.66
N GLU A 132 4.74 -6.21 -7.98
CA GLU A 132 3.42 -6.63 -7.50
C GLU A 132 3.43 -6.82 -5.98
N ILE A 133 4.49 -7.43 -5.43
CA ILE A 133 4.62 -7.62 -3.98
C ILE A 133 4.85 -6.28 -3.27
N SER A 134 5.65 -5.41 -3.85
CA SER A 134 5.82 -4.04 -3.38
C SER A 134 4.50 -3.28 -3.33
N THR A 135 3.68 -3.41 -4.38
CA THR A 135 2.34 -2.82 -4.42
C THR A 135 1.44 -3.41 -3.32
N ALA A 136 1.47 -4.72 -3.10
CA ALA A 136 0.73 -5.33 -2.00
C ALA A 136 1.19 -4.77 -0.64
N GLY A 137 2.49 -4.58 -0.45
CA GLY A 137 3.06 -3.91 0.74
C GLY A 137 2.58 -2.47 0.90
N LEU A 138 2.45 -1.71 -0.20
CA LEU A 138 1.96 -0.33 -0.16
C LEU A 138 0.50 -0.25 0.30
N ILE A 139 -0.33 -1.21 -0.08
CA ILE A 139 -1.78 -1.16 0.15
C ILE A 139 -2.28 -2.12 1.22
N HIS A 140 -1.36 -2.82 1.92
CA HIS A 140 -1.76 -3.85 2.88
C HIS A 140 -2.68 -3.33 3.99
N ASP A 141 -2.48 -2.09 4.40
CA ASP A 141 -3.20 -1.41 5.47
C ASP A 141 -4.37 -0.52 5.01
N ILE A 142 -4.76 -0.57 3.73
CA ILE A 142 -5.83 0.27 3.17
C ILE A 142 -7.17 0.14 3.92
N GLY A 143 -7.39 -0.99 4.57
CA GLY A 143 -8.59 -1.20 5.39
C GLY A 143 -8.68 -0.24 6.58
N LYS A 144 -7.56 0.27 7.11
CA LYS A 144 -7.55 1.29 8.18
C LYS A 144 -8.18 2.59 7.70
N VAL A 145 -7.87 3.00 6.46
CA VAL A 145 -8.47 4.18 5.84
C VAL A 145 -9.98 4.02 5.73
N ALA A 146 -10.42 2.85 5.29
CA ALA A 146 -11.85 2.55 5.20
C ALA A 146 -12.57 2.60 6.55
N ILE A 147 -11.96 2.03 7.58
CA ILE A 147 -12.51 2.08 8.95
C ILE A 147 -12.60 3.54 9.43
N LYS A 148 -11.55 4.33 9.23
CA LYS A 148 -11.51 5.75 9.61
C LYS A 148 -12.61 6.56 8.92
N MET A 149 -12.84 6.33 7.64
CA MET A 149 -13.83 7.08 6.84
C MET A 149 -15.28 6.69 7.14
N GLU A 150 -15.54 5.40 7.30
CA GLU A 150 -16.92 4.91 7.43
C GLU A 150 -17.38 4.77 8.89
N LEU A 151 -16.44 4.62 9.83
CA LEU A 151 -16.68 4.41 11.25
C LEU A 151 -15.75 5.31 12.11
N PRO A 152 -15.79 6.64 11.95
CA PRO A 152 -14.87 7.55 12.62
C PRO A 152 -14.96 7.48 14.16
N GLU A 153 -16.13 7.28 14.72
CA GLU A 153 -16.30 7.16 16.18
C GLU A 153 -15.64 5.88 16.71
N GLU A 154 -15.81 4.75 16.03
CA GLU A 154 -15.18 3.49 16.37
C GLU A 154 -13.68 3.53 16.14
N TYR A 155 -13.21 4.25 15.12
CA TYR A 155 -11.78 4.47 14.88
C TYR A 155 -11.11 5.17 16.06
N GLU A 156 -11.75 6.21 16.63
CA GLU A 156 -11.26 6.89 17.84
C GLU A 156 -11.29 6.00 19.08
N LEU A 157 -12.30 5.13 19.21
CA LEU A 157 -12.34 4.14 20.29
C LEU A 157 -11.22 3.11 20.16
N ILE A 158 -10.88 2.70 18.94
CA ILE A 158 -9.76 1.80 18.66
C ILE A 158 -8.44 2.50 19.05
N ASN A 159 -8.23 3.74 18.63
CA ASN A 159 -7.03 4.53 18.97
C ASN A 159 -6.85 4.63 20.49
N LYS A 160 -7.93 4.95 21.21
CA LYS A 160 -7.92 5.04 22.66
C LYS A 160 -7.54 3.70 23.31
N MET A 161 -8.12 2.60 22.85
CA MET A 161 -7.81 1.26 23.37
C MET A 161 -6.35 0.88 23.11
N VAL A 162 -5.81 1.14 21.92
CA VAL A 162 -4.41 0.89 21.60
C VAL A 162 -3.46 1.64 22.56
N LEU A 163 -3.76 2.91 22.84
CA LEU A 163 -2.93 3.77 23.69
C LEU A 163 -3.05 3.42 25.18
N GLU A 164 -4.27 3.21 25.70
CA GLU A 164 -4.52 3.03 27.12
C GLU A 164 -4.30 1.58 27.57
N GLU A 165 -4.77 0.60 26.79
CA GLU A 165 -4.68 -0.82 27.16
C GLU A 165 -3.41 -1.50 26.62
N LYS A 166 -2.61 -0.78 25.80
CA LYS A 166 -1.36 -1.28 25.22
C LYS A 166 -1.55 -2.59 24.44
N VAL A 167 -2.63 -2.69 23.70
CA VAL A 167 -2.93 -3.79 22.77
C VAL A 167 -2.59 -3.40 21.34
N SER A 168 -2.37 -4.38 20.47
CA SER A 168 -2.18 -4.09 19.04
C SER A 168 -3.47 -3.56 18.42
N ARG A 169 -3.38 -2.70 17.40
CA ARG A 169 -4.54 -2.21 16.65
C ARG A 169 -5.40 -3.36 16.13
N PHE A 170 -4.78 -4.39 15.57
CA PHE A 170 -5.45 -5.60 15.12
C PHE A 170 -6.35 -6.23 16.21
N ALA A 171 -5.85 -6.32 17.44
CA ALA A 171 -6.62 -6.85 18.57
C ALA A 171 -7.76 -5.91 18.98
N ALA A 172 -7.50 -4.59 19.02
CA ALA A 172 -8.50 -3.59 19.35
C ALA A 172 -9.64 -3.56 18.31
N GLU A 173 -9.33 -3.60 17.04
CA GLU A 173 -10.32 -3.69 15.96
C GLU A 173 -11.21 -4.92 16.11
N ARG A 174 -10.64 -6.08 16.32
CA ARG A 174 -11.40 -7.32 16.55
C ARG A 174 -12.30 -7.26 17.78
N GLN A 175 -11.83 -6.61 18.84
CA GLN A 175 -12.61 -6.45 20.06
C GLN A 175 -13.81 -5.51 19.85
N ILE A 176 -13.61 -4.36 19.19
CA ILE A 176 -14.62 -3.33 18.99
C ILE A 176 -15.54 -3.65 17.82
N LEU A 177 -14.95 -3.99 16.66
CA LEU A 177 -15.69 -4.17 15.40
C LEU A 177 -16.09 -5.63 15.15
N GLY A 178 -15.39 -6.60 15.75
CA GLY A 178 -15.54 -8.03 15.46
C GLY A 178 -14.88 -8.46 14.15
N LEU A 179 -14.03 -7.60 13.56
CA LEU A 179 -13.24 -7.80 12.34
C LEU A 179 -12.03 -6.88 12.40
N ASP A 180 -11.11 -7.01 11.46
CA ASP A 180 -9.88 -6.23 11.39
C ASP A 180 -9.68 -5.55 10.03
N HIS A 181 -8.72 -4.63 9.94
CA HIS A 181 -8.42 -3.88 8.72
C HIS A 181 -7.94 -4.78 7.56
N ALA A 182 -7.33 -5.94 7.82
CA ALA A 182 -6.93 -6.87 6.77
C ALA A 182 -8.16 -7.49 6.09
N GLU A 183 -9.21 -7.80 6.86
CA GLU A 183 -10.48 -8.27 6.31
C GLU A 183 -11.20 -7.18 5.52
N VAL A 184 -11.19 -5.93 6.00
CA VAL A 184 -11.76 -4.77 5.29
C VAL A 184 -10.98 -4.51 4.01
N GLY A 185 -9.65 -4.52 4.07
CA GLY A 185 -8.77 -4.38 2.91
C GLY A 185 -9.04 -5.42 1.84
N LYS A 186 -9.28 -6.69 2.23
CA LYS A 186 -9.70 -7.76 1.33
C LYS A 186 -11.01 -7.43 0.61
N TRP A 187 -12.02 -6.89 1.31
CA TRP A 187 -13.28 -6.53 0.68
C TRP A 187 -13.11 -5.40 -0.32
N LEU A 188 -12.30 -4.40 0.03
CA LEU A 188 -11.95 -3.31 -0.87
C LEU A 188 -11.22 -3.78 -2.11
N ALA A 189 -10.16 -4.57 -1.94
CA ALA A 189 -9.38 -5.10 -3.03
C ALA A 189 -10.26 -5.92 -4.00
N LYS A 190 -11.20 -6.72 -3.47
CA LYS A 190 -12.19 -7.43 -4.28
C LYS A 190 -13.16 -6.49 -4.99
N LYS A 191 -13.66 -5.45 -4.31
CA LYS A 191 -14.55 -4.45 -4.91
C LYS A 191 -13.86 -3.69 -6.04
N TRP A 192 -12.56 -3.46 -5.91
CA TRP A 192 -11.73 -2.85 -6.92
C TRP A 192 -11.26 -3.83 -8.01
N ASN A 193 -11.70 -5.08 -7.94
CA ASN A 193 -11.33 -6.14 -8.87
C ASN A 193 -9.82 -6.33 -9.02
N LEU A 194 -9.08 -6.19 -7.90
CA LEU A 194 -7.64 -6.45 -7.89
C LEU A 194 -7.35 -7.95 -8.03
N PRO A 195 -6.19 -8.31 -8.58
CA PRO A 195 -5.80 -9.72 -8.72
C PRO A 195 -5.53 -10.38 -7.37
N ASN A 196 -5.64 -11.72 -7.32
CA ASN A 196 -5.42 -12.49 -6.09
C ASN A 196 -4.02 -12.31 -5.50
N LYS A 197 -3.02 -12.06 -6.35
CA LYS A 197 -1.65 -11.70 -5.98
C LYS A 197 -1.54 -10.47 -5.06
N LEU A 198 -2.53 -9.57 -5.08
CA LEU A 198 -2.64 -8.44 -4.15
C LEU A 198 -3.63 -8.75 -3.02
N ILE A 199 -4.75 -9.42 -3.30
CA ILE A 199 -5.80 -9.68 -2.32
C ILE A 199 -5.32 -10.57 -1.17
N GLU A 200 -4.60 -11.66 -1.46
CA GLU A 200 -4.14 -12.57 -0.41
C GLU A 200 -3.10 -11.92 0.52
N PRO A 201 -2.03 -11.26 0.03
CA PRO A 201 -1.12 -10.54 0.91
C PRO A 201 -1.81 -9.48 1.78
N ILE A 202 -2.74 -8.69 1.24
CA ILE A 202 -3.53 -7.72 1.99
C ILE A 202 -4.30 -8.42 3.11
N SER A 203 -4.99 -9.51 2.79
CA SER A 203 -5.87 -10.19 3.75
C SER A 203 -5.14 -11.05 4.78
N CYS A 204 -3.89 -11.43 4.51
CA CYS A 204 -3.14 -12.41 5.30
C CYS A 204 -1.87 -11.84 5.95
N HIS A 205 -1.59 -10.52 5.83
CA HIS A 205 -0.35 -9.95 6.34
C HIS A 205 -0.18 -10.07 7.88
N HIS A 206 -1.26 -10.25 8.63
CA HIS A 206 -1.17 -10.56 10.06
C HIS A 206 -0.98 -12.05 10.33
N ASP A 207 -1.51 -12.93 9.49
CA ASP A 207 -1.35 -14.38 9.58
C ASP A 207 -1.15 -15.02 8.21
N PRO A 208 0.10 -15.05 7.70
CA PRO A 208 0.41 -15.62 6.39
C PRO A 208 0.06 -17.11 6.22
N ARG A 209 -0.24 -17.81 7.33
CA ARG A 209 -0.67 -19.21 7.30
C ARG A 209 -2.04 -19.38 6.62
N LEU A 210 -2.82 -18.31 6.54
CA LEU A 210 -4.15 -18.29 5.93
C LEU A 210 -4.10 -18.13 4.40
N ALA A 211 -2.96 -17.73 3.84
CA ALA A 211 -2.76 -17.65 2.40
C ALA A 211 -2.78 -19.03 1.76
N LYS A 212 -3.44 -19.16 0.61
CA LYS A 212 -3.62 -20.44 -0.11
C LYS A 212 -2.74 -20.52 -1.36
N GLU A 213 -2.79 -19.50 -2.18
CA GLU A 213 -2.09 -19.43 -3.47
C GLU A 213 -0.83 -18.56 -3.36
N GLU A 214 -0.92 -17.42 -2.67
CA GLU A 214 0.13 -16.39 -2.57
C GLU A 214 0.87 -16.45 -1.22
N GLN A 215 1.32 -17.65 -0.81
CA GLN A 215 1.93 -17.85 0.50
C GLN A 215 3.25 -17.08 0.64
N LEU A 216 4.10 -17.08 -0.40
CA LEU A 216 5.39 -16.39 -0.38
C LEU A 216 5.20 -14.87 -0.37
N SER A 217 4.34 -14.35 -1.24
CA SER A 217 4.00 -12.92 -1.29
C SER A 217 3.42 -12.44 0.03
N SER A 218 2.52 -13.21 0.65
CA SER A 218 1.96 -12.91 1.96
C SER A 218 3.01 -12.95 3.09
N ALA A 219 4.00 -13.85 3.00
CA ALA A 219 5.11 -13.91 3.94
C ALA A 219 6.04 -12.69 3.78
N VAL A 220 6.30 -12.24 2.56
CA VAL A 220 7.10 -11.03 2.28
C VAL A 220 6.41 -9.80 2.85
N VAL A 221 5.10 -9.62 2.62
CA VAL A 221 4.36 -8.45 3.17
C VAL A 221 4.30 -8.51 4.70
N HIS A 222 4.10 -9.69 5.29
CA HIS A 222 4.17 -9.88 6.74
C HIS A 222 5.53 -9.46 7.31
N PHE A 223 6.62 -9.91 6.69
CA PHE A 223 7.98 -9.54 7.07
C PHE A 223 8.20 -8.03 6.92
N GLY A 224 7.79 -7.45 5.80
CA GLY A 224 7.90 -6.02 5.53
C GLY A 224 7.22 -5.16 6.59
N ASN A 225 5.99 -5.51 6.95
CA ASN A 225 5.24 -4.82 8.00
C ASN A 225 5.96 -4.90 9.37
N ILE A 226 6.56 -6.04 9.72
CA ILE A 226 7.31 -6.21 10.97
C ILE A 226 8.59 -5.38 10.98
N VAL A 227 9.37 -5.46 9.90
CA VAL A 227 10.65 -4.76 9.77
C VAL A 227 10.45 -3.25 9.85
N ILE A 228 9.53 -2.70 9.07
CA ILE A 228 9.31 -1.24 9.05
C ILE A 228 8.81 -0.70 10.39
N ARG A 229 7.98 -1.47 11.11
CA ARG A 229 7.56 -1.15 12.48
C ARG A 229 8.74 -1.23 13.45
N GLY A 230 9.58 -2.26 13.33
CA GLY A 230 10.80 -2.42 14.14
C GLY A 230 11.79 -1.28 13.95
N MET A 231 11.89 -0.73 12.75
CA MET A 231 12.71 0.45 12.44
C MET A 231 12.07 1.77 12.92
N GLY A 232 10.82 1.74 13.40
CA GLY A 232 10.12 2.94 13.86
C GLY A 232 9.74 3.91 12.75
N TYR A 233 9.62 3.43 11.52
CA TYR A 233 9.30 4.26 10.35
C TYR A 233 7.78 4.24 10.11
N GLY A 234 7.15 5.41 10.17
CA GLY A 234 5.70 5.55 10.06
C GLY A 234 4.97 4.69 11.09
N HIS A 235 4.62 5.21 12.25
CA HIS A 235 4.07 4.39 13.33
C HIS A 235 2.67 3.85 13.07
N GLY A 236 1.94 4.42 12.09
CA GLY A 236 0.62 3.94 11.69
C GLY A 236 -0.35 3.69 12.85
N ASP A 237 -0.32 4.53 13.88
CA ASP A 237 -1.11 4.45 15.12
C ASP A 237 -0.84 3.24 16.03
N ASP A 238 0.07 2.33 15.66
CA ASP A 238 0.32 1.11 16.42
C ASP A 238 1.82 0.91 16.64
N LYS A 239 2.28 1.21 17.86
CA LYS A 239 3.70 1.10 18.26
C LYS A 239 4.14 -0.35 18.53
N TRP A 240 3.26 -1.32 18.36
CA TRP A 240 3.57 -2.72 18.59
C TRP A 240 4.21 -3.35 17.36
N VAL A 241 5.36 -3.97 17.57
CA VAL A 241 5.97 -4.83 16.57
C VAL A 241 5.39 -6.23 16.75
N PRO A 242 4.59 -6.73 15.78
CA PRO A 242 4.01 -8.06 15.90
C PRO A 242 5.09 -9.15 15.83
N PRO A 243 4.86 -10.32 16.45
CA PRO A 243 5.81 -11.42 16.36
C PRO A 243 5.86 -11.97 14.93
N MET A 244 7.06 -12.29 14.46
CA MET A 244 7.27 -12.94 13.17
C MET A 244 6.70 -14.36 13.17
N SER A 245 5.88 -14.68 12.18
CA SER A 245 5.39 -16.04 11.95
C SER A 245 6.56 -16.97 11.59
N GLN A 246 6.76 -18.01 12.38
CA GLN A 246 7.82 -19.01 12.09
C GLN A 246 7.63 -19.67 10.73
N ARG A 247 6.39 -19.90 10.28
CA ARG A 247 6.11 -20.45 8.95
C ARG A 247 6.49 -19.46 7.85
N ALA A 248 6.11 -18.19 8.01
CA ALA A 248 6.48 -17.15 7.06
C ALA A 248 8.00 -17.00 6.97
N PHE A 249 8.70 -16.95 8.11
CA PHE A 249 10.16 -16.86 8.14
C PHE A 249 10.83 -18.03 7.40
N ARG A 250 10.32 -19.25 7.57
CA ARG A 250 10.85 -20.42 6.84
C ARG A 250 10.61 -20.33 5.31
N LEU A 251 9.48 -19.74 4.89
CA LEU A 251 9.19 -19.57 3.47
C LEU A 251 10.12 -18.56 2.79
N LEU A 252 10.61 -17.59 3.54
CA LEU A 252 11.53 -16.57 3.03
C LEU A 252 12.94 -17.11 2.83
N GLU A 253 13.33 -18.22 3.51
CA GLU A 253 14.67 -18.80 3.45
C GLU A 253 15.81 -17.77 3.70
N ILE A 254 15.52 -16.75 4.52
CA ILE A 254 16.45 -15.66 4.84
C ILE A 254 17.29 -16.04 6.06
N SER A 255 18.61 -15.93 5.93
CA SER A 255 19.56 -16.09 7.04
C SER A 255 19.73 -14.81 7.86
N ALA A 256 20.40 -14.90 9.01
CA ALA A 256 20.74 -13.73 9.82
C ALA A 256 21.62 -12.72 9.04
N VAL A 257 22.58 -13.22 8.24
CA VAL A 257 23.43 -12.36 7.40
C VAL A 257 22.61 -11.63 6.33
N ASP A 258 21.63 -12.33 5.73
CA ASP A 258 20.74 -11.72 4.77
C ASP A 258 19.90 -10.60 5.40
N ILE A 259 19.48 -10.75 6.67
CA ILE A 259 18.73 -9.71 7.38
C ILE A 259 19.55 -8.43 7.52
N ASP A 260 20.81 -8.53 7.93
CA ASP A 260 21.69 -7.36 8.07
C ASP A 260 21.85 -6.63 6.72
N GLU A 261 22.15 -7.36 5.65
CA GLU A 261 22.26 -6.77 4.31
C GLU A 261 20.94 -6.18 3.79
N ILE A 262 19.81 -6.80 4.11
CA ILE A 262 18.47 -6.30 3.77
C ILE A 262 18.20 -4.99 4.52
N LEU A 263 18.53 -4.92 5.81
CA LEU A 263 18.34 -3.72 6.64
C LEU A 263 19.16 -2.55 6.13
N ASP A 264 20.44 -2.77 5.78
CA ASP A 264 21.31 -1.75 5.20
C ASP A 264 20.73 -1.21 3.88
N GLU A 265 20.29 -2.10 2.97
CA GLU A 265 19.68 -1.70 1.69
C GLU A 265 18.36 -0.94 1.89
N ILE A 266 17.57 -1.32 2.89
CA ILE A 266 16.31 -0.65 3.23
C ILE A 266 16.60 0.75 3.77
N GLU A 267 17.57 0.91 4.67
CA GLU A 267 17.91 2.20 5.27
C GLU A 267 18.29 3.21 4.20
N ASP A 268 19.18 2.84 3.27
CA ASP A 268 19.57 3.69 2.14
C ASP A 268 18.35 4.14 1.33
N LYS A 269 17.45 3.21 0.99
CA LYS A 269 16.25 3.53 0.19
C LYS A 269 15.22 4.34 0.94
N LEU A 270 15.08 4.16 2.25
CA LEU A 270 14.14 4.94 3.06
C LEU A 270 14.55 6.41 3.18
N TRP A 271 15.85 6.71 3.20
CA TRP A 271 16.33 8.10 3.16
C TRP A 271 15.86 8.82 1.90
N ASP A 272 15.99 8.16 0.75
CA ASP A 272 15.56 8.70 -0.54
C ASP A 272 14.03 8.92 -0.59
N VAL A 273 13.27 7.98 -0.03
CA VAL A 273 11.82 8.03 0.04
C VAL A 273 11.32 9.14 0.96
N LYS A 274 12.00 9.37 2.09
CA LYS A 274 11.66 10.46 3.01
C LYS A 274 11.86 11.84 2.37
N GLY A 275 12.90 12.01 1.58
CA GLY A 275 13.10 13.19 0.75
C GLY A 275 11.91 13.43 -0.20
N PHE A 276 11.43 12.39 -0.85
CA PHE A 276 10.28 12.44 -1.75
C PHE A 276 8.97 12.82 -1.03
N SER A 277 8.69 12.26 0.15
CA SER A 277 7.50 12.62 0.95
C SER A 277 7.52 14.09 1.37
N LEU A 278 8.68 14.61 1.76
CA LEU A 278 8.84 16.02 2.15
C LEU A 278 8.65 16.98 0.96
N GLU A 279 9.13 16.62 -0.23
CA GLU A 279 8.91 17.42 -1.46
C GLU A 279 7.42 17.51 -1.79
N ILE A 280 6.68 16.41 -1.72
CA ILE A 280 5.23 16.40 -1.97
C ILE A 280 4.50 17.28 -0.96
N GLN A 281 4.79 17.14 0.33
CA GLN A 281 4.16 17.96 1.38
C GLN A 281 4.42 19.46 1.17
N SER A 282 5.63 19.84 0.76
CA SER A 282 5.97 21.24 0.50
C SER A 282 5.22 21.83 -0.70
N GLU A 283 5.02 21.05 -1.76
CA GLU A 283 4.24 21.45 -2.94
C GLU A 283 2.75 21.61 -2.63
N GLN A 284 2.18 20.74 -1.80
CA GLN A 284 0.77 20.85 -1.38
C GLN A 284 0.52 22.06 -0.49
N GLN A 285 1.41 22.35 0.45
CA GLN A 285 1.34 23.55 1.28
C GLN A 285 1.44 24.83 0.44
N ALA A 286 2.27 24.82 -0.60
CA ALA A 286 2.37 25.92 -1.55
C ALA A 286 1.08 26.10 -2.36
N ALA A 287 0.51 25.03 -2.90
CA ALA A 287 -0.75 25.06 -3.66
C ALA A 287 -1.95 25.47 -2.80
N ALA A 288 -2.02 25.02 -1.55
CA ALA A 288 -3.06 25.43 -0.60
C ALA A 288 -2.96 26.91 -0.23
N SER A 289 -1.74 27.45 -0.12
CA SER A 289 -1.50 28.88 0.16
C SER A 289 -1.87 29.78 -1.03
N GLU A 290 -1.63 29.34 -2.26
CA GLU A 290 -2.02 30.08 -3.48
C GLU A 290 -3.54 30.12 -3.67
N ASN A 291 -4.26 29.03 -3.39
CA ASN A 291 -5.71 29.00 -3.44
C ASN A 291 -6.38 29.89 -2.40
N ASN A 292 -5.78 30.04 -1.22
CA ASN A 292 -6.25 30.99 -0.19
C ASN A 292 -5.96 32.46 -0.50
N CYS A 293 -4.97 32.76 -1.33
CA CYS A 293 -4.67 34.12 -1.79
C CYS A 293 -5.58 34.57 -2.95
N ASN A 294 -6.04 33.64 -3.79
CA ASN A 294 -6.90 33.96 -4.94
C ASN A 294 -8.41 33.97 -4.60
N GLY A 295 -8.80 33.65 -3.39
CA GLY A 295 -10.19 33.64 -2.90
C GLY A 295 -10.59 34.90 -2.10
N LYS A 296 -9.74 35.93 -2.06
CA LYS A 296 -10.03 37.25 -1.49
C LYS A 296 -10.05 38.29 -2.61
#